data_ef845df6a6197f591d6b310d8efa7514
#
_entry.id   ef845df6a6197f591d6b310d8efa7514
#
_cell.length_a   1.000
_cell.length_b   1.000
_cell.length_c   1.000
_cell.angle_alpha   90.00
_cell.angle_beta   90.00
_cell.angle_gamma   90.00
#
_symmetry.space_group_name_H-M   'P 1'
#
loop_
_entity.id
_entity.type
_entity.pdbx_description
1 polymer ?
#
loop_
_entity_poly.entity_id
_entity_poly.type
_entity_poly.pdbx_seq_one_letter_code
_entity_poly.pdbx_strand_id
1 'polypeptide(L)'
;VERIRDPKIECMSRDEMAALQSERLVDVVKRVYDNVPFYRKKMQQRGVEPGDIKSIDDIGKLPFTTKEDLRDNYPFGLLAIPKKDVARVQGTSGTTGKLTIAPYSQKDVDVWGECVARGLTMAGLTDEDIIHVCYGYGLFTGGLGLDYGAKALGAMAIPMSAGNTKRQMMCMEDLGATAFACTPSYALYLAESIQEAGLVDHMKLKAGIHGAEPWTEEMRKKIESILHINCFDIYGLCEITGPGVAQDCIHKAGLHVHADYFYPEVLNPATHEACADGETGELVFTTLAKEAMPLIRYRTKDLTSIDHSTCECGRTLPRISKFTGRTDDMKVIRGVNVFPTQVETALLSMGGVIAPHYMMIVDREDNLDVLTVMVEVDESVFSDEIRKLDALRNKIAGVLKTALGVSVRVKLVEPKSIQRSEGKAVRVIDNRNL
;
A
#
# COMPACT_ATOMS: atom_id res chain seq x y z
N VAL A 1 -23.47 9.91 -3.92
CA VAL A 1 -23.21 10.78 -5.10
C VAL A 1 -21.72 10.75 -5.35
N GLU A 2 -21.34 10.34 -6.55
CA GLU A 2 -19.94 10.35 -6.98
C GLU A 2 -19.43 11.79 -6.95
N ARG A 3 -18.30 11.99 -6.26
CA ARG A 3 -17.66 13.31 -6.17
C ARG A 3 -16.30 13.24 -6.84
N ILE A 4 -16.00 14.25 -7.66
CA ILE A 4 -14.72 14.44 -8.32
C ILE A 4 -14.19 15.80 -7.87
N ARG A 5 -13.01 15.80 -7.26
CA ARG A 5 -12.41 17.01 -6.68
C ARG A 5 -11.87 17.95 -7.76
N ASP A 6 -11.14 17.40 -8.71
CA ASP A 6 -10.60 18.14 -9.85
C ASP A 6 -11.00 17.47 -11.19
N PRO A 7 -12.22 17.79 -11.70
CA PRO A 7 -12.70 17.18 -12.94
C PRO A 7 -11.80 17.46 -14.15
N LYS A 8 -11.06 18.58 -14.16
CA LYS A 8 -10.16 18.92 -15.27
C LYS A 8 -8.99 17.96 -15.37
N ILE A 9 -8.52 17.44 -14.24
CA ILE A 9 -7.42 16.49 -14.19
C ILE A 9 -7.95 15.04 -14.13
N GLU A 10 -8.89 14.77 -13.23
CA GLU A 10 -9.34 13.40 -12.96
C GLU A 10 -10.17 12.79 -14.10
N CYS A 11 -10.73 13.65 -15.01
CA CYS A 11 -11.50 13.25 -16.18
C CYS A 11 -10.85 13.73 -17.49
N MET A 12 -9.57 14.10 -17.46
CA MET A 12 -8.81 14.54 -18.63
C MET A 12 -8.71 13.41 -19.65
N SER A 13 -8.77 13.73 -20.95
CA SER A 13 -8.56 12.74 -21.99
C SER A 13 -7.14 12.15 -21.92
N ARG A 14 -6.94 10.97 -22.48
CA ARG A 14 -5.62 10.31 -22.48
C ARG A 14 -4.57 11.16 -23.20
N ASP A 15 -4.94 11.79 -24.31
CA ASP A 15 -4.00 12.60 -25.09
C ASP A 15 -3.58 13.87 -24.32
N GLU A 16 -4.53 14.54 -23.65
CA GLU A 16 -4.24 15.68 -22.78
C GLU A 16 -3.38 15.27 -21.58
N MET A 17 -3.67 14.10 -20.95
CA MET A 17 -2.86 13.57 -19.87
C MET A 17 -1.44 13.24 -20.35
N ALA A 18 -1.29 12.59 -21.49
CA ALA A 18 0.02 12.28 -22.09
C ALA A 18 0.82 13.55 -22.40
N ALA A 19 0.16 14.61 -22.89
CA ALA A 19 0.81 15.91 -23.12
C ALA A 19 1.30 16.54 -21.81
N LEU A 20 0.48 16.55 -20.74
CA LEU A 20 0.85 17.05 -19.42
C LEU A 20 1.99 16.23 -18.81
N GLN A 21 1.92 14.90 -18.92
CA GLN A 21 2.99 14.00 -18.46
C GLN A 21 4.29 14.22 -19.20
N SER A 22 4.23 14.48 -20.52
CA SER A 22 5.41 14.76 -21.36
C SER A 22 6.09 16.04 -20.93
N GLU A 23 5.34 17.13 -20.74
CA GLU A 23 5.87 18.40 -20.24
C GLU A 23 6.59 18.22 -18.91
N ARG A 24 5.90 17.57 -17.94
CA ARG A 24 6.45 17.33 -16.60
C ARG A 24 7.65 16.38 -16.60
N LEU A 25 7.66 15.36 -17.49
CA LEU A 25 8.80 14.45 -17.63
C LEU A 25 10.06 15.18 -18.12
N VAL A 26 9.93 16.02 -19.14
CA VAL A 26 11.05 16.82 -19.65
C VAL A 26 11.64 17.70 -18.54
N ASP A 27 10.79 18.36 -17.76
CA ASP A 27 11.23 19.22 -16.65
C ASP A 27 11.93 18.44 -15.54
N VAL A 28 11.38 17.30 -15.14
CA VAL A 28 11.97 16.50 -14.05
C VAL A 28 13.28 15.84 -14.51
N VAL A 29 13.37 15.38 -15.74
CA VAL A 29 14.59 14.79 -16.30
C VAL A 29 15.71 15.85 -16.34
N LYS A 30 15.41 17.05 -16.82
CA LYS A 30 16.37 18.16 -16.78
C LYS A 30 16.80 18.48 -15.35
N ARG A 31 15.85 18.57 -14.40
CA ARG A 31 16.13 18.84 -12.99
C ARG A 31 17.09 17.82 -12.38
N VAL A 32 16.82 16.52 -12.56
CA VAL A 32 17.67 15.47 -11.97
C VAL A 32 19.04 15.38 -12.67
N TYR A 33 19.11 15.62 -13.95
CA TYR A 33 20.38 15.64 -14.68
C TYR A 33 21.27 16.79 -14.23
N ASP A 34 20.70 17.98 -14.07
CA ASP A 34 21.46 19.19 -13.68
C ASP A 34 21.91 19.13 -12.21
N ASN A 35 21.09 18.61 -11.31
CA ASN A 35 21.29 18.74 -9.87
C ASN A 35 21.71 17.47 -9.15
N VAL A 36 21.51 16.28 -9.75
CA VAL A 36 21.76 14.99 -9.10
C VAL A 36 22.84 14.20 -9.84
N PRO A 37 24.10 14.20 -9.35
CA PRO A 37 25.22 13.52 -10.02
C PRO A 37 24.96 12.04 -10.31
N PHE A 38 24.22 11.35 -9.44
CA PHE A 38 23.80 9.96 -9.62
C PHE A 38 23.02 9.77 -10.93
N TYR A 39 21.97 10.57 -11.18
CA TYR A 39 21.17 10.45 -12.40
C TYR A 39 21.96 10.86 -13.64
N ARG A 40 22.73 11.93 -13.55
CA ARG A 40 23.63 12.34 -14.67
C ARG A 40 24.53 11.19 -15.09
N LYS A 41 25.21 10.55 -14.11
CA LYS A 41 26.08 9.42 -14.38
C LYS A 41 25.33 8.23 -15.01
N LYS A 42 24.17 7.86 -14.45
CA LYS A 42 23.37 6.74 -15.00
C LYS A 42 22.87 7.02 -16.42
N MET A 43 22.42 8.24 -16.71
CA MET A 43 21.97 8.63 -18.04
C MET A 43 23.13 8.62 -19.05
N GLN A 44 24.28 9.18 -18.70
CA GLN A 44 25.47 9.15 -19.54
C GLN A 44 25.95 7.72 -19.84
N GLN A 45 25.89 6.81 -18.87
CA GLN A 45 26.22 5.39 -19.07
C GLN A 45 25.29 4.71 -20.08
N ARG A 46 24.05 5.20 -20.25
CA ARG A 46 23.09 4.73 -21.25
C ARG A 46 23.19 5.52 -22.57
N GLY A 47 24.07 6.53 -22.67
CA GLY A 47 24.15 7.42 -23.82
C GLY A 47 22.92 8.30 -24.01
N VAL A 48 22.24 8.69 -22.90
CA VAL A 48 21.01 9.50 -22.89
C VAL A 48 21.30 10.86 -22.29
N GLU A 49 20.93 11.90 -23.01
CA GLU A 49 20.97 13.31 -22.57
C GLU A 49 19.55 13.84 -22.37
N PRO A 50 19.33 14.90 -21.57
CA PRO A 50 18.00 15.47 -21.37
C PRO A 50 17.26 15.83 -22.66
N GLY A 51 17.99 16.26 -23.71
CA GLY A 51 17.44 16.59 -25.04
C GLY A 51 16.89 15.41 -25.82
N ASP A 52 17.18 14.17 -25.41
CA ASP A 52 16.68 12.95 -26.05
C ASP A 52 15.29 12.56 -25.53
N ILE A 53 14.85 13.20 -24.44
CA ILE A 53 13.54 12.98 -23.82
C ILE A 53 12.64 14.15 -24.21
N LYS A 54 11.67 13.88 -25.10
CA LYS A 54 10.75 14.88 -25.65
C LYS A 54 9.31 14.65 -25.25
N SER A 55 8.96 13.42 -24.93
CA SER A 55 7.61 13.02 -24.53
C SER A 55 7.65 11.86 -23.54
N ILE A 56 6.49 11.52 -23.02
CA ILE A 56 6.34 10.37 -22.12
C ILE A 56 6.70 9.04 -22.80
N ASP A 57 6.61 8.96 -24.13
CA ASP A 57 6.97 7.77 -24.91
C ASP A 57 8.48 7.47 -24.84
N ASP A 58 9.28 8.46 -24.51
CA ASP A 58 10.73 8.32 -24.38
C ASP A 58 11.15 7.74 -23.02
N ILE A 59 10.22 7.46 -22.10
CA ILE A 59 10.51 7.05 -20.72
C ILE A 59 11.37 5.79 -20.66
N GLY A 60 11.18 4.86 -21.60
CA GLY A 60 11.95 3.63 -21.70
C GLY A 60 13.46 3.83 -21.92
N LYS A 61 13.89 5.00 -22.40
CA LYS A 61 15.30 5.37 -22.55
C LYS A 61 15.98 5.63 -21.20
N LEU A 62 15.20 6.05 -20.19
CA LEU A 62 15.69 6.44 -18.88
C LEU A 62 16.12 5.24 -18.02
N PRO A 63 17.13 5.41 -17.15
CA PRO A 63 17.57 4.34 -16.24
C PRO A 63 16.55 4.06 -15.13
N PHE A 64 16.54 2.83 -14.63
CA PHE A 64 15.82 2.49 -13.41
C PHE A 64 16.51 3.05 -12.17
N THR A 65 15.68 3.33 -11.16
CA THR A 65 16.13 3.58 -9.79
C THR A 65 15.65 2.43 -8.89
N THR A 66 16.50 1.96 -8.00
CA THR A 66 16.20 0.87 -7.08
C THR A 66 16.31 1.33 -5.62
N LYS A 67 15.85 0.49 -4.70
CA LYS A 67 15.99 0.76 -3.26
C LYS A 67 17.46 0.76 -2.81
N GLU A 68 18.29 -0.03 -3.46
CA GLU A 68 19.74 -0.06 -3.26
C GLU A 68 20.36 1.29 -3.65
N ASP A 69 19.96 1.85 -4.79
CA ASP A 69 20.44 3.19 -5.22
C ASP A 69 20.11 4.27 -4.17
N LEU A 70 18.93 4.21 -3.52
CA LEU A 70 18.58 5.15 -2.45
C LEU A 70 19.47 4.99 -1.22
N ARG A 71 19.81 3.75 -0.86
CA ARG A 71 20.70 3.45 0.27
C ARG A 71 22.14 3.88 0.01
N ASP A 72 22.64 3.64 -1.19
CA ASP A 72 24.00 4.00 -1.59
C ASP A 72 24.19 5.52 -1.66
N ASN A 73 23.13 6.26 -1.92
CA ASN A 73 23.12 7.73 -1.96
C ASN A 73 22.60 8.37 -0.65
N TYR A 74 22.48 7.59 0.44
CA TYR A 74 22.07 8.11 1.75
C TYR A 74 23.08 9.12 2.31
N PRO A 75 22.69 10.23 2.94
CA PRO A 75 21.29 10.63 3.15
C PRO A 75 20.73 11.55 2.05
N PHE A 76 21.54 12.34 1.34
CA PHE A 76 21.08 13.41 0.44
C PHE A 76 21.70 13.35 -0.96
N GLY A 77 22.26 12.23 -1.37
CA GLY A 77 22.88 12.08 -2.70
C GLY A 77 21.90 12.18 -3.86
N LEU A 78 20.59 12.01 -3.60
CA LEU A 78 19.52 12.16 -4.60
C LEU A 78 18.75 13.48 -4.47
N LEU A 79 19.19 14.40 -3.60
CA LEU A 79 18.52 15.68 -3.41
C LEU A 79 18.72 16.58 -4.64
N ALA A 80 17.62 17.06 -5.23
CA ALA A 80 17.61 17.88 -6.44
C ALA A 80 17.38 19.39 -6.17
N ILE A 81 17.27 19.78 -4.88
CA ILE A 81 17.12 21.18 -4.43
C ILE A 81 18.14 21.49 -3.34
N PRO A 82 18.42 22.76 -3.04
CA PRO A 82 19.24 23.14 -1.88
C PRO A 82 18.63 22.66 -0.56
N LYS A 83 19.45 22.19 0.39
CA LYS A 83 18.97 21.70 1.71
C LYS A 83 18.09 22.71 2.47
N LYS A 84 18.33 24.00 2.32
CA LYS A 84 17.54 25.07 2.95
C LYS A 84 16.08 25.10 2.47
N ASP A 85 15.81 24.55 1.28
CA ASP A 85 14.48 24.53 0.66
C ASP A 85 13.73 23.21 0.95
N VAL A 86 14.36 22.31 1.74
CA VAL A 86 13.70 21.10 2.24
C VAL A 86 12.81 21.46 3.43
N ALA A 87 11.51 21.32 3.25
CA ALA A 87 10.51 21.59 4.29
C ALA A 87 10.46 20.48 5.34
N ARG A 88 10.70 19.21 4.91
CA ARG A 88 10.71 18.05 5.81
C ARG A 88 11.41 16.84 5.21
N VAL A 89 11.70 15.87 6.09
CA VAL A 89 12.24 14.56 5.72
C VAL A 89 11.35 13.49 6.33
N GLN A 90 10.95 12.51 5.51
CA GLN A 90 10.31 11.27 5.94
C GLN A 90 11.25 10.09 5.72
N GLY A 91 10.93 8.93 6.26
CA GLY A 91 11.78 7.76 6.13
C GLY A 91 11.03 6.44 6.38
N THR A 92 11.60 5.37 5.86
CA THR A 92 11.13 4.01 6.14
C THR A 92 12.11 3.30 7.06
N SER A 93 11.60 2.42 7.94
CA SER A 93 12.45 1.50 8.69
C SER A 93 13.13 0.54 7.72
N GLY A 94 14.42 0.72 7.47
CA GLY A 94 15.19 -0.25 6.69
C GLY A 94 15.36 -1.55 7.47
N THR A 95 15.01 -2.68 6.88
CA THR A 95 15.29 -4.02 7.43
C THR A 95 16.79 -4.28 7.64
N THR A 96 17.66 -3.48 7.05
CA THR A 96 19.12 -3.55 7.09
C THR A 96 19.78 -2.53 8.02
N GLY A 97 19.01 -1.85 8.90
CA GLY A 97 19.51 -0.89 9.89
C GLY A 97 19.70 0.54 9.41
N LYS A 98 19.82 0.82 8.11
CA LYS A 98 19.83 2.19 7.57
C LYS A 98 18.44 2.58 7.08
N LEU A 99 17.98 3.77 7.46
CA LEU A 99 16.74 4.35 6.96
C LEU A 99 16.85 4.65 5.46
N THR A 100 15.76 4.46 4.73
CA THR A 100 15.61 5.12 3.42
C THR A 100 14.85 6.41 3.68
N ILE A 101 15.45 7.55 3.35
CA ILE A 101 14.85 8.87 3.58
C ILE A 101 14.28 9.45 2.29
N ALA A 102 13.24 10.24 2.44
CA ALA A 102 12.58 11.01 1.39
C ALA A 102 12.42 12.46 1.84
N PRO A 103 13.25 13.38 1.32
CA PRO A 103 13.06 14.82 1.50
C PRO A 103 11.87 15.35 0.70
N TYR A 104 11.24 16.40 1.20
CA TYR A 104 10.12 17.11 0.55
C TYR A 104 10.37 18.61 0.58
N SER A 105 10.11 19.30 -0.55
CA SER A 105 9.90 20.75 -0.57
C SER A 105 8.50 21.09 -0.01
N GLN A 106 8.21 22.36 0.22
CA GLN A 106 6.84 22.74 0.59
C GLN A 106 5.84 22.37 -0.51
N LYS A 107 6.20 22.56 -1.77
CA LYS A 107 5.37 22.17 -2.91
C LYS A 107 5.13 20.66 -2.97
N ASP A 108 6.12 19.84 -2.63
CA ASP A 108 5.95 18.39 -2.53
C ASP A 108 4.91 18.02 -1.46
N VAL A 109 4.93 18.73 -0.32
CA VAL A 109 3.94 18.56 0.76
C VAL A 109 2.54 18.97 0.31
N ASP A 110 2.41 20.08 -0.42
CA ASP A 110 1.13 20.58 -0.93
C ASP A 110 0.54 19.61 -1.96
N VAL A 111 1.35 19.11 -2.90
CA VAL A 111 0.97 18.05 -3.86
C VAL A 111 0.53 16.78 -3.13
N TRP A 112 1.26 16.37 -2.09
CA TRP A 112 0.89 15.21 -1.30
C TRP A 112 -0.47 15.37 -0.62
N GLY A 113 -0.71 16.52 0.01
CA GLY A 113 -2.02 16.85 0.59
C GLY A 113 -3.15 16.80 -0.45
N GLU A 114 -2.92 17.36 -1.64
CA GLU A 114 -3.91 17.34 -2.74
C GLU A 114 -4.20 15.92 -3.23
N CYS A 115 -3.18 15.06 -3.42
CA CYS A 115 -3.38 13.67 -3.82
C CYS A 115 -4.24 12.90 -2.80
N VAL A 116 -3.94 13.04 -1.51
CA VAL A 116 -4.75 12.39 -0.47
C VAL A 116 -6.16 12.98 -0.40
N ALA A 117 -6.32 14.31 -0.55
CA ALA A 117 -7.65 14.93 -0.58
C ALA A 117 -8.52 14.42 -1.76
N ARG A 118 -7.93 14.23 -2.97
CA ARG A 118 -8.61 13.57 -4.09
C ARG A 118 -9.07 12.17 -3.70
N GLY A 119 -8.18 11.39 -3.06
CA GLY A 119 -8.49 10.05 -2.57
C GLY A 119 -9.62 10.05 -1.54
N LEU A 120 -9.60 10.95 -0.55
CA LEU A 120 -10.68 11.11 0.42
C LEU A 120 -12.01 11.45 -0.25
N THR A 121 -11.96 12.31 -1.29
CA THR A 121 -13.14 12.65 -2.11
C THR A 121 -13.65 11.43 -2.90
N MET A 122 -12.75 10.57 -3.43
CA MET A 122 -13.11 9.29 -4.08
C MET A 122 -13.85 8.35 -3.13
N ALA A 123 -13.53 8.40 -1.84
CA ALA A 123 -14.22 7.65 -0.79
C ALA A 123 -15.53 8.32 -0.32
N GLY A 124 -15.94 9.43 -0.93
CA GLY A 124 -17.18 10.15 -0.60
C GLY A 124 -17.06 11.08 0.60
N LEU A 125 -15.86 11.40 1.05
CA LEU A 125 -15.62 12.33 2.16
C LEU A 125 -15.58 13.78 1.69
N THR A 126 -15.89 14.69 2.60
CA THR A 126 -16.05 16.14 2.36
C THR A 126 -15.38 16.95 3.48
N ASP A 127 -15.46 18.27 3.37
CA ASP A 127 -15.06 19.23 4.39
C ASP A 127 -15.87 19.15 5.70
N GLU A 128 -17.05 18.52 5.66
CA GLU A 128 -17.88 18.29 6.86
C GLU A 128 -17.44 17.05 7.67
N ASP A 129 -16.48 16.27 7.17
CA ASP A 129 -16.08 15.01 7.77
C ASP A 129 -15.04 15.16 8.86
N ILE A 130 -15.04 14.20 9.78
CA ILE A 130 -14.06 14.09 10.88
C ILE A 130 -13.28 12.80 10.66
N ILE A 131 -11.99 12.94 10.34
CA ILE A 131 -11.09 11.85 9.95
C ILE A 131 -10.19 11.48 11.13
N HIS A 132 -10.41 10.31 11.69
CA HIS A 132 -9.61 9.76 12.79
C HIS A 132 -8.39 9.01 12.24
N VAL A 133 -7.19 9.54 12.50
CA VAL A 133 -5.93 9.04 11.95
C VAL A 133 -5.23 8.14 12.95
N CYS A 134 -5.27 6.82 12.72
CA CYS A 134 -4.61 5.80 13.53
C CYS A 134 -3.25 5.36 12.95
N TYR A 135 -2.75 5.99 11.90
CA TYR A 135 -1.38 5.76 11.43
C TYR A 135 -0.36 6.48 12.31
N GLY A 136 0.82 5.89 12.48
CA GLY A 136 1.92 6.52 13.20
C GLY A 136 2.36 7.84 12.55
N TYR A 137 2.63 8.82 13.40
CA TYR A 137 3.27 10.09 13.03
C TYR A 137 4.80 9.97 13.20
N GLY A 138 5.54 10.98 12.80
CA GLY A 138 7.00 11.00 12.87
C GLY A 138 7.66 10.78 11.51
N LEU A 139 8.61 9.85 11.41
CA LEU A 139 9.31 9.58 10.13
C LEU A 139 8.45 8.83 9.12
N PHE A 140 7.43 8.10 9.55
CA PHE A 140 6.51 7.41 8.65
C PHE A 140 5.55 8.38 7.97
N THR A 141 5.18 8.06 6.73
CA THR A 141 4.34 8.94 5.91
C THR A 141 2.84 8.80 6.18
N GLY A 142 2.40 7.69 6.77
CA GLY A 142 0.97 7.35 6.89
C GLY A 142 0.14 8.41 7.61
N GLY A 143 0.47 8.73 8.87
CA GLY A 143 -0.28 9.70 9.67
C GLY A 143 -0.27 11.09 9.07
N LEU A 144 0.91 11.58 8.68
CA LEU A 144 1.05 12.93 8.12
C LEU A 144 0.38 13.08 6.75
N GLY A 145 0.44 12.04 5.90
CA GLY A 145 -0.24 12.10 4.60
C GLY A 145 -1.75 12.26 4.74
N LEU A 146 -2.36 11.50 5.65
CA LEU A 146 -3.79 11.62 5.93
C LEU A 146 -4.14 12.98 6.56
N ASP A 147 -3.28 13.50 7.45
CA ASP A 147 -3.45 14.82 8.07
C ASP A 147 -3.40 15.95 7.01
N TYR A 148 -2.42 15.91 6.11
CA TYR A 148 -2.35 16.86 5.00
C TYR A 148 -3.53 16.75 4.05
N GLY A 149 -3.98 15.52 3.75
CA GLY A 149 -5.15 15.28 2.94
C GLY A 149 -6.43 15.81 3.56
N ALA A 150 -6.65 15.56 4.85
CA ALA A 150 -7.78 16.11 5.60
C ALA A 150 -7.76 17.64 5.57
N LYS A 151 -6.61 18.26 5.84
CA LYS A 151 -6.45 19.73 5.77
C LYS A 151 -6.74 20.26 4.37
N ALA A 152 -6.21 19.62 3.31
CA ALA A 152 -6.43 20.05 1.94
C ALA A 152 -7.91 19.87 1.51
N LEU A 153 -8.60 18.86 2.06
CA LEU A 153 -10.03 18.65 1.86
C LEU A 153 -10.87 19.69 2.60
N GLY A 154 -10.37 20.29 3.67
CA GLY A 154 -11.10 21.16 4.59
C GLY A 154 -11.75 20.39 5.75
N ALA A 155 -11.51 19.08 5.87
CA ALA A 155 -12.05 18.22 6.91
C ALA A 155 -11.28 18.34 8.24
N MET A 156 -11.92 17.97 9.34
CA MET A 156 -11.28 17.89 10.65
C MET A 156 -10.44 16.60 10.74
N ALA A 157 -9.18 16.69 11.17
CA ALA A 157 -8.36 15.55 11.49
C ALA A 157 -8.24 15.34 13.01
N ILE A 158 -8.36 14.08 13.46
CA ILE A 158 -8.01 13.66 14.83
C ILE A 158 -6.67 12.92 14.74
N PRO A 159 -5.54 13.55 15.07
CA PRO A 159 -4.19 13.00 14.89
C PRO A 159 -3.81 12.06 16.04
N MET A 160 -4.55 10.96 16.20
CA MET A 160 -4.41 10.07 17.35
C MET A 160 -3.12 9.25 17.34
N SER A 161 -2.53 9.01 16.16
CA SER A 161 -1.39 8.12 15.94
C SER A 161 -1.74 6.63 16.17
N ALA A 162 -0.76 5.74 16.06
CA ALA A 162 -0.95 4.30 16.25
C ALA A 162 -0.99 3.93 17.74
N GLY A 163 -1.62 2.81 18.04
CA GLY A 163 -1.64 2.22 19.37
C GLY A 163 -2.78 2.67 20.28
N ASN A 164 -2.85 2.07 21.48
CA ASN A 164 -3.84 2.37 22.50
C ASN A 164 -5.30 2.25 22.03
N THR A 165 -5.68 1.06 21.58
CA THR A 165 -7.01 0.74 20.99
C THR A 165 -8.19 1.26 21.81
N LYS A 166 -8.13 1.14 23.14
CA LYS A 166 -9.20 1.66 24.01
C LYS A 166 -9.38 3.17 23.86
N ARG A 167 -8.29 3.91 23.78
CA ARG A 167 -8.34 5.37 23.61
C ARG A 167 -8.77 5.75 22.19
N GLN A 168 -8.41 4.96 21.18
CA GLN A 168 -8.90 5.13 19.81
C GLN A 168 -10.43 5.08 19.78
N MET A 169 -11.04 4.02 20.34
CA MET A 169 -12.49 3.85 20.38
C MET A 169 -13.17 5.01 21.10
N MET A 170 -12.67 5.39 22.29
CA MET A 170 -13.19 6.52 23.06
C MET A 170 -13.16 7.82 22.25
N CYS A 171 -12.02 8.14 21.62
CA CYS A 171 -11.92 9.37 20.81
C CYS A 171 -12.81 9.35 19.56
N MET A 172 -12.98 8.19 18.92
CA MET A 172 -13.91 8.07 17.77
C MET A 172 -15.35 8.34 18.19
N GLU A 173 -15.78 7.79 19.31
CA GLU A 173 -17.12 7.99 19.86
C GLU A 173 -17.33 9.44 20.31
N ASP A 174 -16.50 9.92 21.24
CA ASP A 174 -16.64 11.23 21.88
C ASP A 174 -16.56 12.40 20.87
N LEU A 175 -15.66 12.31 19.88
CA LEU A 175 -15.46 13.35 18.87
C LEU A 175 -16.32 13.13 17.63
N GLY A 176 -17.07 12.04 17.55
CA GLY A 176 -17.98 11.74 16.45
C GLY A 176 -17.29 11.55 15.12
N ALA A 177 -16.16 10.82 15.09
CA ALA A 177 -15.43 10.52 13.87
C ALA A 177 -16.33 9.91 12.79
N THR A 178 -16.27 10.42 11.57
CA THR A 178 -17.06 9.93 10.43
C THR A 178 -16.27 9.01 9.52
N ALA A 179 -14.93 9.09 9.59
CA ALA A 179 -14.03 8.17 8.91
C ALA A 179 -12.82 7.87 9.79
N PHE A 180 -12.18 6.72 9.56
CA PHE A 180 -10.90 6.40 10.19
C PHE A 180 -9.91 5.83 9.19
N ALA A 181 -8.61 6.03 9.47
CA ALA A 181 -7.53 5.61 8.60
C ALA A 181 -6.47 4.84 9.40
N CYS A 182 -6.20 3.61 8.99
CA CYS A 182 -5.20 2.73 9.59
C CYS A 182 -4.82 1.59 8.64
N THR A 183 -3.85 0.74 9.04
CA THR A 183 -3.56 -0.49 8.29
C THR A 183 -4.77 -1.44 8.32
N PRO A 184 -5.01 -2.25 7.27
CA PRO A 184 -6.12 -3.19 7.21
C PRO A 184 -6.17 -4.16 8.40
N SER A 185 -5.03 -4.69 8.83
CA SER A 185 -4.96 -5.59 9.99
C SER A 185 -5.40 -4.90 11.27
N TYR A 186 -5.04 -3.62 11.46
CA TYR A 186 -5.47 -2.85 12.62
C TYR A 186 -6.94 -2.44 12.51
N ALA A 187 -7.43 -2.15 11.30
CA ALA A 187 -8.85 -1.87 11.07
C ALA A 187 -9.74 -3.05 11.49
N LEU A 188 -9.33 -4.27 11.13
CA LEU A 188 -10.05 -5.46 11.54
C LEU A 188 -10.03 -5.63 13.06
N TYR A 189 -8.86 -5.50 13.69
CA TYR A 189 -8.72 -5.59 15.14
C TYR A 189 -9.57 -4.53 15.87
N LEU A 190 -9.58 -3.31 15.33
CA LEU A 190 -10.38 -2.21 15.89
C LEU A 190 -11.88 -2.47 15.72
N ALA A 191 -12.30 -2.99 14.56
CA ALA A 191 -13.69 -3.36 14.31
C ALA A 191 -14.17 -4.45 15.28
N GLU A 192 -13.37 -5.51 15.48
CA GLU A 192 -13.67 -6.57 16.45
C GLU A 192 -13.73 -6.01 17.89
N SER A 193 -12.82 -5.10 18.26
CA SER A 193 -12.79 -4.46 19.58
C SER A 193 -14.01 -3.55 19.82
N ILE A 194 -14.44 -2.80 18.81
CA ILE A 194 -15.67 -1.96 18.86
C ILE A 194 -16.90 -2.85 19.03
N GLN A 195 -16.96 -3.96 18.29
CA GLN A 195 -18.07 -4.92 18.39
C GLN A 195 -18.11 -5.61 19.77
N GLU A 196 -16.97 -6.09 20.27
CA GLU A 196 -16.85 -6.71 21.60
C GLU A 196 -17.27 -5.74 22.72
N ALA A 197 -17.01 -4.44 22.55
CA ALA A 197 -17.41 -3.41 23.50
C ALA A 197 -18.89 -2.97 23.38
N GLY A 198 -19.63 -3.46 22.36
CA GLY A 198 -21.01 -3.06 22.10
C GLY A 198 -21.16 -1.61 21.61
N LEU A 199 -20.12 -1.04 21.00
CA LEU A 199 -20.09 0.38 20.62
C LEU A 199 -20.42 0.65 19.13
N VAL A 200 -20.77 -0.38 18.34
CA VAL A 200 -21.01 -0.22 16.89
C VAL A 200 -22.07 0.86 16.62
N ASP A 201 -23.20 0.80 17.28
CA ASP A 201 -24.32 1.74 17.09
C ASP A 201 -24.02 3.15 17.65
N HIS A 202 -22.97 3.30 18.43
CA HIS A 202 -22.52 4.60 18.96
C HIS A 202 -21.58 5.33 18.00
N MET A 203 -20.96 4.60 17.06
CA MET A 203 -20.04 5.17 16.10
C MET A 203 -20.79 5.90 14.99
N LYS A 204 -20.22 7.04 14.54
CA LYS A 204 -20.72 7.80 13.38
C LYS A 204 -19.95 7.49 12.12
N LEU A 205 -19.16 6.42 12.11
CA LEU A 205 -18.31 6.02 11.01
C LEU A 205 -19.14 5.70 9.77
N LYS A 206 -18.69 6.17 8.60
CA LYS A 206 -19.24 5.85 7.28
C LYS A 206 -18.19 5.31 6.33
N ALA A 207 -16.90 5.59 6.58
CA ALA A 207 -15.80 5.17 5.73
C ALA A 207 -14.57 4.75 6.53
N GLY A 208 -13.84 3.75 6.00
CA GLY A 208 -12.50 3.36 6.42
C GLY A 208 -11.51 3.54 5.26
N ILE A 209 -10.34 4.12 5.54
CA ILE A 209 -9.27 4.33 4.55
C ILE A 209 -8.07 3.48 4.99
N HIS A 210 -7.78 2.42 4.24
CA HIS A 210 -6.84 1.39 4.68
C HIS A 210 -5.76 1.15 3.63
N GLY A 211 -4.51 0.96 4.07
CA GLY A 211 -3.38 0.70 3.18
C GLY A 211 -2.09 0.44 3.95
N ALA A 212 -0.96 0.57 3.28
CA ALA A 212 0.38 0.28 3.76
C ALA A 212 0.72 -1.22 3.89
N GLU A 213 -0.24 -2.11 3.75
CA GLU A 213 -0.07 -3.56 3.63
C GLU A 213 -1.13 -4.13 2.66
N PRO A 214 -0.83 -5.24 1.96
CA PRO A 214 -1.85 -5.92 1.14
C PRO A 214 -2.97 -6.47 2.02
N TRP A 215 -4.18 -6.49 1.49
CA TRP A 215 -5.35 -7.08 2.14
C TRP A 215 -6.37 -7.59 1.12
N THR A 216 -7.20 -8.55 1.56
CA THR A 216 -8.13 -9.26 0.69
C THR A 216 -9.51 -8.63 0.68
N GLU A 217 -10.34 -8.97 -0.32
CA GLU A 217 -11.75 -8.58 -0.36
C GLU A 217 -12.55 -9.17 0.79
N GLU A 218 -12.19 -10.37 1.24
CA GLU A 218 -12.82 -11.04 2.37
C GLU A 218 -12.57 -10.25 3.68
N MET A 219 -11.34 -9.76 3.88
CA MET A 219 -11.03 -8.88 5.03
C MET A 219 -11.80 -7.57 4.93
N ARG A 220 -11.88 -6.96 3.75
CA ARG A 220 -12.67 -5.74 3.51
C ARG A 220 -14.13 -5.96 3.92
N LYS A 221 -14.76 -6.99 3.36
CA LYS A 221 -16.16 -7.35 3.67
C LYS A 221 -16.39 -7.62 5.15
N LYS A 222 -15.42 -8.25 5.83
CA LYS A 222 -15.54 -8.52 7.26
C LYS A 222 -15.55 -7.21 8.07
N ILE A 223 -14.64 -6.28 7.78
CA ILE A 223 -14.61 -4.96 8.46
C ILE A 223 -15.93 -4.20 8.18
N GLU A 224 -16.34 -4.15 6.90
CA GLU A 224 -17.57 -3.48 6.46
C GLU A 224 -18.81 -4.05 7.12
N SER A 225 -18.88 -5.37 7.28
CA SER A 225 -20.03 -6.04 7.92
C SER A 225 -20.11 -5.80 9.42
N ILE A 226 -18.98 -5.66 10.10
CA ILE A 226 -18.93 -5.38 11.55
C ILE A 226 -19.31 -3.93 11.85
N LEU A 227 -18.75 -2.99 11.10
CA LEU A 227 -18.88 -1.55 11.38
C LEU A 227 -19.98 -0.86 10.57
N HIS A 228 -20.61 -1.56 9.61
CA HIS A 228 -21.63 -1.01 8.69
C HIS A 228 -21.14 0.21 7.88
N ILE A 229 -19.88 0.17 7.42
CA ILE A 229 -19.21 1.25 6.69
C ILE A 229 -18.75 0.78 5.30
N ASN A 230 -18.22 1.70 4.49
CA ASN A 230 -17.45 1.37 3.28
C ASN A 230 -15.96 1.49 3.56
N CYS A 231 -15.18 0.50 3.13
CA CYS A 231 -13.72 0.52 3.24
C CYS A 231 -13.05 0.71 1.87
N PHE A 232 -12.06 1.58 1.84
CA PHE A 232 -11.32 1.95 0.63
C PHE A 232 -9.84 1.68 0.80
N ASP A 233 -9.21 1.20 -0.27
CA ASP A 233 -7.78 0.94 -0.31
C ASP A 233 -7.04 2.22 -0.73
N ILE A 234 -5.96 2.56 -0.02
CA ILE A 234 -5.05 3.66 -0.35
C ILE A 234 -3.63 3.13 -0.48
N TYR A 235 -3.03 3.37 -1.62
CA TYR A 235 -1.66 2.95 -1.91
C TYR A 235 -0.69 4.13 -1.93
N GLY A 236 0.51 3.85 -1.51
CA GLY A 236 1.66 4.73 -1.61
C GLY A 236 2.88 4.18 -0.91
N LEU A 237 4.01 4.79 -1.18
CA LEU A 237 5.29 4.46 -0.56
C LEU A 237 6.06 5.74 -0.25
N CYS A 238 6.82 5.71 0.84
CA CYS A 238 7.56 6.87 1.34
C CYS A 238 8.52 7.45 0.29
N GLU A 239 9.15 6.59 -0.49
CA GLU A 239 10.11 6.95 -1.53
C GLU A 239 9.47 7.83 -2.62
N ILE A 240 8.22 7.54 -2.98
CA ILE A 240 7.48 8.31 -3.99
C ILE A 240 6.86 9.56 -3.36
N THR A 241 5.90 9.39 -2.43
CA THR A 241 5.31 10.53 -1.71
C THR A 241 4.65 10.16 -0.37
N GLY A 242 4.35 8.89 -0.13
CA GLY A 242 3.55 8.40 1.00
C GLY A 242 2.18 7.90 0.51
N PRO A 243 1.16 7.81 1.37
CA PRO A 243 -0.19 7.47 0.94
C PRO A 243 -0.74 8.51 -0.05
N GLY A 244 -1.63 8.09 -0.95
CA GLY A 244 -2.23 8.96 -1.96
C GLY A 244 -1.53 8.94 -3.32
N VAL A 245 -0.69 7.94 -3.63
CA VAL A 245 -0.23 7.69 -5.00
C VAL A 245 -1.38 7.13 -5.83
N ALA A 246 -2.14 6.20 -5.25
CA ALA A 246 -3.36 5.65 -5.84
C ALA A 246 -4.39 5.31 -4.77
N GLN A 247 -5.68 5.29 -5.14
CA GLN A 247 -6.77 4.99 -4.22
C GLN A 247 -8.02 4.44 -4.93
N ASP A 248 -8.78 3.61 -4.20
CA ASP A 248 -10.12 3.17 -4.60
C ASP A 248 -11.11 4.34 -4.70
N CYS A 249 -12.04 4.24 -5.66
CA CYS A 249 -13.29 4.98 -5.62
C CYS A 249 -14.45 4.11 -5.08
N ILE A 250 -15.65 4.65 -5.04
CA ILE A 250 -16.84 3.94 -4.54
C ILE A 250 -17.16 2.64 -5.32
N HIS A 251 -16.71 2.50 -6.57
CA HIS A 251 -16.89 1.28 -7.37
C HIS A 251 -15.88 0.18 -7.04
N LYS A 252 -14.77 0.52 -6.33
CA LYS A 252 -13.74 -0.46 -5.90
C LYS A 252 -13.20 -1.33 -7.04
N ALA A 253 -13.14 -0.77 -8.26
CA ALA A 253 -12.71 -1.44 -9.48
C ALA A 253 -11.22 -1.24 -9.79
N GLY A 254 -10.38 -1.20 -8.76
CA GLY A 254 -8.96 -0.88 -8.80
C GLY A 254 -8.66 0.52 -8.28
N LEU A 255 -7.39 0.77 -7.98
CA LEU A 255 -6.93 2.02 -7.39
C LEU A 255 -6.55 3.01 -8.50
N HIS A 256 -7.24 4.14 -8.56
CA HIS A 256 -6.93 5.25 -9.48
C HIS A 256 -5.57 5.85 -9.13
N VAL A 257 -4.64 5.82 -10.06
CA VAL A 257 -3.33 6.46 -9.92
C VAL A 257 -3.47 7.96 -10.23
N HIS A 258 -2.94 8.83 -9.39
CA HIS A 258 -2.83 10.26 -9.71
C HIS A 258 -1.75 10.49 -10.78
N ALA A 259 -2.07 10.09 -12.02
CA ALA A 259 -1.14 9.96 -13.14
C ALA A 259 -0.60 11.29 -13.65
N ASP A 260 -1.20 12.39 -13.25
CA ASP A 260 -0.66 13.73 -13.46
C ASP A 260 0.60 14.00 -12.61
N TYR A 261 0.77 13.30 -11.48
CA TYR A 261 1.92 13.43 -10.57
C TYR A 261 2.86 12.21 -10.60
N PHE A 262 2.32 11.02 -10.87
CA PHE A 262 3.04 9.75 -10.80
C PHE A 262 2.77 8.93 -12.06
N TYR A 263 3.76 8.81 -12.94
CA TYR A 263 3.62 7.98 -14.12
C TYR A 263 3.83 6.51 -13.77
N PRO A 264 2.82 5.66 -13.93
CA PRO A 264 2.93 4.22 -13.66
C PRO A 264 3.39 3.47 -14.92
N GLU A 265 4.32 2.54 -14.75
CA GLU A 265 4.63 1.49 -15.70
C GLU A 265 4.39 0.15 -15.00
N VAL A 266 3.81 -0.83 -15.68
CA VAL A 266 3.78 -2.23 -15.23
C VAL A 266 4.64 -3.03 -16.17
N LEU A 267 5.74 -3.59 -15.66
CA LEU A 267 6.79 -4.21 -16.46
C LEU A 267 6.96 -5.67 -16.07
N ASN A 268 7.26 -6.50 -17.07
CA ASN A 268 7.68 -7.87 -16.83
C ASN A 268 8.97 -7.87 -15.98
N PRO A 269 9.00 -8.52 -14.81
CA PRO A 269 10.15 -8.44 -13.89
C PRO A 269 11.46 -9.00 -14.47
N ALA A 270 11.38 -9.90 -15.46
CA ALA A 270 12.53 -10.57 -16.06
C ALA A 270 13.05 -9.83 -17.31
N THR A 271 12.15 -9.38 -18.22
CA THR A 271 12.52 -8.73 -19.48
C THR A 271 12.55 -7.22 -19.39
N HIS A 272 11.85 -6.64 -18.41
CA HIS A 272 11.62 -5.20 -18.23
C HIS A 272 10.82 -4.55 -19.38
N GLU A 273 10.12 -5.34 -20.15
CA GLU A 273 9.20 -4.88 -21.19
C GLU A 273 7.85 -4.54 -20.57
N ALA A 274 7.12 -3.61 -21.18
CA ALA A 274 5.80 -3.22 -20.73
C ALA A 274 4.81 -4.38 -20.86
N CYS A 275 4.05 -4.64 -19.80
CA CYS A 275 2.96 -5.57 -19.78
C CYS A 275 1.74 -4.98 -20.51
N ALA A 276 0.92 -5.85 -21.09
CA ALA A 276 -0.39 -5.45 -21.62
C ALA A 276 -1.35 -5.11 -20.48
N ASP A 277 -2.41 -4.34 -20.79
CA ASP A 277 -3.48 -4.05 -19.82
C ASP A 277 -4.05 -5.37 -19.25
N GLY A 278 -4.13 -5.45 -17.93
CA GLY A 278 -4.58 -6.62 -17.20
C GLY A 278 -3.50 -7.69 -16.96
N GLU A 279 -2.34 -7.61 -17.61
CA GLU A 279 -1.21 -8.50 -17.37
C GLU A 279 -0.46 -8.10 -16.09
N THR A 280 -0.13 -9.08 -15.24
CA THR A 280 0.59 -8.84 -14.00
C THR A 280 2.09 -8.63 -14.24
N GLY A 281 2.62 -7.53 -13.71
CA GLY A 281 4.04 -7.21 -13.73
C GLY A 281 4.48 -6.40 -12.51
N GLU A 282 5.73 -5.99 -12.47
CA GLU A 282 6.29 -5.11 -11.44
C GLU A 282 5.86 -3.67 -11.71
N LEU A 283 5.30 -3.04 -10.68
CA LEU A 283 4.95 -1.62 -10.73
C LEU A 283 6.21 -0.75 -10.60
N VAL A 284 6.33 0.19 -11.51
CA VAL A 284 7.44 1.15 -11.57
C VAL A 284 6.85 2.55 -11.64
N PHE A 285 7.38 3.49 -10.87
CA PHE A 285 6.91 4.87 -10.88
C PHE A 285 7.99 5.86 -11.28
N THR A 286 7.60 6.85 -12.09
CA THR A 286 8.35 8.09 -12.27
C THR A 286 7.57 9.23 -11.64
N THR A 287 8.18 9.97 -10.71
CA THR A 287 7.56 11.17 -10.13
C THR A 287 7.69 12.34 -11.10
N LEU A 288 6.56 12.93 -11.47
CA LEU A 288 6.50 14.00 -12.49
C LEU A 288 6.50 15.42 -11.91
N ALA A 289 6.22 15.57 -10.62
CA ALA A 289 6.11 16.88 -9.98
C ALA A 289 6.95 17.04 -8.71
N LYS A 290 7.61 15.98 -8.24
CA LYS A 290 8.42 16.01 -7.01
C LYS A 290 9.68 16.84 -7.22
N GLU A 291 9.91 17.82 -6.34
CA GLU A 291 11.03 18.76 -6.47
C GLU A 291 12.26 18.33 -5.68
N ALA A 292 12.05 17.91 -4.42
CA ALA A 292 13.18 17.66 -3.52
C ALA A 292 13.97 16.41 -3.87
N MET A 293 13.30 15.31 -4.13
CA MET A 293 13.92 14.04 -4.49
C MET A 293 13.09 13.33 -5.56
N PRO A 294 13.14 13.80 -6.80
CA PRO A 294 12.47 13.11 -7.90
C PRO A 294 13.05 11.71 -8.09
N LEU A 295 12.18 10.74 -8.38
CA LEU A 295 12.58 9.38 -8.73
C LEU A 295 12.18 9.06 -10.17
N ILE A 296 13.17 8.62 -10.95
CA ILE A 296 13.00 8.18 -12.33
C ILE A 296 12.92 6.67 -12.36
N ARG A 297 11.83 6.14 -12.94
CA ARG A 297 11.59 4.71 -13.12
C ARG A 297 11.94 3.88 -11.87
N TYR A 298 11.36 4.28 -10.72
CA TYR A 298 11.62 3.61 -9.44
C TYR A 298 10.91 2.26 -9.37
N ARG A 299 11.69 1.20 -9.21
CA ARG A 299 11.22 -0.18 -9.07
C ARG A 299 10.68 -0.41 -7.67
N THR A 300 9.35 -0.56 -7.55
CA THR A 300 8.68 -0.71 -6.26
C THR A 300 8.79 -2.12 -5.70
N LYS A 301 8.98 -3.10 -6.57
CA LYS A 301 8.87 -4.55 -6.34
C LYS A 301 7.44 -5.03 -6.04
N ASP A 302 6.46 -4.15 -6.09
CA ASP A 302 5.05 -4.52 -5.94
C ASP A 302 4.52 -5.11 -7.25
N LEU A 303 3.77 -6.21 -7.18
CA LEU A 303 3.19 -6.90 -8.33
C LEU A 303 1.71 -6.53 -8.47
N THR A 304 1.36 -5.98 -9.62
CA THR A 304 0.00 -5.56 -9.98
C THR A 304 -0.21 -5.63 -11.48
N SER A 305 -1.42 -5.34 -11.95
CA SER A 305 -1.72 -5.04 -13.34
C SER A 305 -2.28 -3.62 -13.46
N ILE A 306 -2.28 -3.07 -14.67
CA ILE A 306 -2.84 -1.74 -14.96
C ILE A 306 -4.02 -1.87 -15.91
N ASP A 307 -5.02 -0.99 -15.75
CA ASP A 307 -6.20 -0.85 -16.61
C ASP A 307 -6.37 0.63 -16.97
N HIS A 308 -6.35 0.94 -18.25
CA HIS A 308 -6.52 2.29 -18.77
C HIS A 308 -7.97 2.60 -19.19
N SER A 309 -8.92 1.70 -19.00
CA SER A 309 -10.32 1.97 -19.32
C SER A 309 -10.93 3.04 -18.41
N THR A 310 -11.91 3.78 -18.91
CA THR A 310 -12.66 4.75 -18.09
C THR A 310 -13.44 4.00 -17.00
N CYS A 311 -13.34 4.47 -15.76
CA CYS A 311 -14.08 3.90 -14.65
C CYS A 311 -15.55 4.36 -14.66
N GLU A 312 -16.44 3.53 -14.11
CA GLU A 312 -17.86 3.90 -13.91
C GLU A 312 -18.04 5.18 -13.08
N CYS A 313 -17.07 5.53 -12.24
CA CYS A 313 -17.06 6.81 -11.50
C CYS A 313 -16.80 8.04 -12.41
N GLY A 314 -16.62 7.86 -13.70
CA GLY A 314 -16.37 8.94 -14.67
C GLY A 314 -14.89 9.37 -14.78
N ARG A 315 -13.99 8.86 -13.93
CA ARG A 315 -12.56 9.17 -14.01
C ARG A 315 -11.90 8.41 -15.15
N THR A 316 -10.96 9.07 -15.80
CA THR A 316 -10.12 8.54 -16.88
C THR A 316 -8.72 8.15 -16.41
N LEU A 317 -8.42 8.38 -15.13
CA LEU A 317 -7.14 7.99 -14.53
C LEU A 317 -6.91 6.47 -14.62
N PRO A 318 -5.70 6.00 -14.98
CA PRO A 318 -5.39 4.59 -14.99
C PRO A 318 -5.57 3.99 -13.59
N ARG A 319 -6.00 2.73 -13.56
CA ARG A 319 -6.21 1.99 -12.31
C ARG A 319 -5.24 0.84 -12.21
N ILE A 320 -4.62 0.69 -11.07
CA ILE A 320 -3.85 -0.50 -10.73
C ILE A 320 -4.75 -1.49 -9.97
N SER A 321 -4.57 -2.77 -10.23
CA SER A 321 -5.28 -3.82 -9.50
C SER A 321 -4.76 -3.94 -8.07
N LYS A 322 -5.47 -4.67 -7.22
CA LYS A 322 -4.93 -5.05 -5.92
C LYS A 322 -3.62 -5.80 -6.08
N PHE A 323 -2.70 -5.54 -5.15
CA PHE A 323 -1.39 -6.16 -5.18
C PHE A 323 -1.50 -7.66 -4.87
N THR A 324 -0.95 -8.48 -5.76
CA THR A 324 -0.87 -9.93 -5.56
C THR A 324 0.26 -10.31 -4.61
N GLY A 325 1.21 -9.41 -4.37
CA GLY A 325 2.34 -9.57 -3.48
C GLY A 325 3.49 -8.64 -3.87
N ARG A 326 4.64 -8.87 -3.25
CA ARG A 326 5.91 -8.21 -3.60
C ARG A 326 6.90 -9.27 -4.06
N THR A 327 7.74 -8.91 -5.00
CA THR A 327 8.81 -9.83 -5.45
C THR A 327 9.79 -10.19 -4.33
N ASP A 328 9.94 -9.34 -3.30
CA ASP A 328 10.82 -9.54 -2.15
C ASP A 328 10.12 -10.18 -0.92
N ASP A 329 8.79 -10.19 -0.86
CA ASP A 329 8.02 -10.92 0.17
C ASP A 329 7.71 -12.37 -0.25
N MET A 330 7.97 -12.69 -1.50
CA MET A 330 7.83 -14.02 -2.04
C MET A 330 8.80 -14.98 -1.35
N LYS A 331 8.28 -16.10 -0.88
CA LYS A 331 9.09 -17.19 -0.32
C LYS A 331 9.10 -18.36 -1.30
N VAL A 332 10.30 -18.76 -1.71
CA VAL A 332 10.44 -19.97 -2.51
C VAL A 332 10.45 -21.15 -1.54
N ILE A 333 9.44 -22.00 -1.62
CA ILE A 333 9.28 -23.20 -0.80
C ILE A 333 9.32 -24.42 -1.71
N ARG A 334 10.38 -25.19 -1.67
CA ARG A 334 10.57 -26.37 -2.55
C ARG A 334 10.37 -26.06 -4.02
N GLY A 335 10.86 -24.91 -4.49
CA GLY A 335 10.73 -24.47 -5.88
C GLY A 335 9.39 -23.83 -6.24
N VAL A 336 8.47 -23.67 -5.28
CA VAL A 336 7.19 -23.00 -5.47
C VAL A 336 7.23 -21.60 -4.86
N ASN A 337 6.78 -20.60 -5.62
CA ASN A 337 6.65 -19.23 -5.14
C ASN A 337 5.38 -19.10 -4.29
N VAL A 338 5.54 -18.73 -3.02
CA VAL A 338 4.45 -18.58 -2.04
C VAL A 338 4.40 -17.14 -1.56
N PHE A 339 3.22 -16.56 -1.61
CA PHE A 339 2.94 -15.21 -1.11
C PHE A 339 2.02 -15.25 0.11
N PRO A 340 2.23 -14.39 1.13
CA PRO A 340 1.35 -14.30 2.29
C PRO A 340 -0.11 -14.05 1.95
N THR A 341 -0.38 -13.25 0.92
CA THR A 341 -1.74 -12.97 0.43
C THR A 341 -2.49 -14.20 -0.06
N GLN A 342 -1.78 -15.19 -0.64
CA GLN A 342 -2.40 -16.46 -1.05
C GLN A 342 -2.86 -17.26 0.16
N VAL A 343 -2.07 -17.28 1.24
CA VAL A 343 -2.44 -17.93 2.51
C VAL A 343 -3.66 -17.25 3.11
N GLU A 344 -3.67 -15.92 3.17
CA GLU A 344 -4.78 -15.14 3.68
C GLU A 344 -6.09 -15.43 2.92
N THR A 345 -6.05 -15.31 1.60
CA THR A 345 -7.22 -15.60 0.74
C THR A 345 -7.75 -17.02 0.96
N ALA A 346 -6.85 -18.00 1.01
CA ALA A 346 -7.22 -19.41 1.22
C ALA A 346 -7.88 -19.63 2.59
N LEU A 347 -7.36 -19.04 3.65
CA LEU A 347 -7.91 -19.15 4.99
C LEU A 347 -9.28 -18.48 5.10
N LEU A 348 -9.42 -17.25 4.60
CA LEU A 348 -10.66 -16.48 4.66
C LEU A 348 -11.78 -17.10 3.81
N SER A 349 -11.43 -17.79 2.70
CA SER A 349 -12.42 -18.50 1.87
C SER A 349 -13.14 -19.65 2.62
N MET A 350 -12.58 -20.13 3.71
CA MET A 350 -13.16 -21.24 4.50
C MET A 350 -14.31 -20.79 5.40
N GLY A 351 -14.47 -19.49 5.67
CA GLY A 351 -15.58 -18.91 6.45
C GLY A 351 -15.63 -19.33 7.93
N GLY A 352 -16.38 -18.59 8.70
CA GLY A 352 -17.05 -18.91 9.98
C GLY A 352 -16.22 -19.34 11.19
N VAL A 353 -15.17 -20.11 11.06
CA VAL A 353 -14.47 -20.78 12.17
C VAL A 353 -13.01 -20.38 12.28
N ILE A 354 -12.50 -19.70 11.26
CA ILE A 354 -11.10 -19.32 11.16
C ILE A 354 -11.00 -17.82 11.31
N ALA A 355 -10.30 -17.38 12.36
CA ALA A 355 -9.96 -15.97 12.50
C ALA A 355 -8.95 -15.59 11.38
N PRO A 356 -9.01 -14.35 10.87
CA PRO A 356 -8.10 -13.88 9.80
C PRO A 356 -6.68 -13.64 10.32
N HIS A 357 -6.35 -14.20 11.48
CA HIS A 357 -5.06 -14.05 12.12
C HIS A 357 -4.23 -15.31 11.90
N TYR A 358 -3.16 -15.15 11.14
CA TYR A 358 -2.24 -16.24 10.81
C TYR A 358 -0.79 -15.75 10.83
N MET A 359 0.13 -16.70 10.92
CA MET A 359 1.57 -16.50 10.82
C MET A 359 2.17 -17.61 9.98
N MET A 360 2.98 -17.25 9.01
CA MET A 360 3.80 -18.19 8.22
C MET A 360 5.17 -18.31 8.88
N ILE A 361 5.62 -19.53 9.13
CA ILE A 361 6.96 -19.82 9.63
C ILE A 361 7.64 -20.71 8.59
N VAL A 362 8.78 -20.25 8.08
CA VAL A 362 9.58 -21.01 7.12
C VAL A 362 10.83 -21.49 7.82
N ASP A 363 10.95 -22.79 7.91
CA ASP A 363 12.09 -23.48 8.50
C ASP A 363 12.80 -24.34 7.45
N ARG A 364 13.98 -24.87 7.79
CA ARG A 364 14.69 -25.88 7.01
C ARG A 364 14.97 -27.09 7.88
N GLU A 365 14.37 -28.22 7.52
CA GLU A 365 14.54 -29.52 8.19
C GLU A 365 15.11 -30.50 7.16
N ASP A 366 16.17 -31.21 7.52
CA ASP A 366 16.84 -32.23 6.67
C ASP A 366 17.08 -31.75 5.21
N ASN A 367 17.57 -30.53 5.06
CA ASN A 367 17.78 -29.81 3.77
C ASN A 367 16.51 -29.53 2.94
N LEU A 368 15.31 -29.73 3.50
CA LEU A 368 14.04 -29.37 2.86
C LEU A 368 13.39 -28.18 3.55
N ASP A 369 12.85 -27.28 2.75
CA ASP A 369 12.06 -26.17 3.28
C ASP A 369 10.72 -26.70 3.82
N VAL A 370 10.37 -26.26 5.03
CA VAL A 370 9.12 -26.57 5.70
C VAL A 370 8.37 -25.29 5.95
N LEU A 371 7.16 -25.20 5.39
CA LEU A 371 6.24 -24.09 5.66
C LEU A 371 5.24 -24.53 6.72
N THR A 372 5.25 -23.84 7.86
CA THR A 372 4.24 -23.97 8.90
C THR A 372 3.33 -22.74 8.88
N VAL A 373 2.02 -22.94 8.84
CA VAL A 373 1.03 -21.88 8.96
C VAL A 373 0.34 -22.02 10.30
N MET A 374 0.59 -21.07 11.21
CA MET A 374 -0.15 -20.95 12.46
C MET A 374 -1.46 -20.21 12.16
N VAL A 375 -2.57 -20.74 12.64
CA VAL A 375 -3.92 -20.19 12.38
C VAL A 375 -4.67 -20.10 13.69
N GLU A 376 -5.16 -18.91 14.02
CA GLU A 376 -6.08 -18.77 15.15
C GLU A 376 -7.45 -19.32 14.78
N VAL A 377 -8.06 -20.01 15.74
CA VAL A 377 -9.41 -20.54 15.64
C VAL A 377 -10.27 -19.99 16.77
N ASP A 378 -11.58 -19.92 16.53
CA ASP A 378 -12.55 -19.43 17.51
C ASP A 378 -12.58 -20.32 18.76
N GLU A 379 -12.89 -19.75 19.94
CA GLU A 379 -13.03 -20.49 21.20
C GLU A 379 -14.03 -21.64 21.10
N SER A 380 -15.09 -21.47 20.31
CA SER A 380 -16.10 -22.51 20.08
C SER A 380 -15.55 -23.77 19.43
N VAL A 381 -14.39 -23.67 18.78
CA VAL A 381 -13.70 -24.78 18.09
C VAL A 381 -12.68 -25.46 19.00
N PHE A 382 -12.15 -24.72 19.97
CA PHE A 382 -11.26 -25.26 21.01
C PHE A 382 -12.09 -26.06 22.05
N SER A 383 -12.83 -27.05 21.57
CA SER A 383 -13.52 -28.01 22.43
C SER A 383 -12.62 -29.19 22.72
N ASP A 384 -12.88 -29.90 23.83
CA ASP A 384 -12.11 -31.10 24.27
C ASP A 384 -12.08 -32.28 23.27
N GLU A 385 -12.68 -32.12 22.09
CA GLU A 385 -12.72 -33.15 21.06
C GLU A 385 -11.52 -33.04 20.11
N ILE A 386 -10.41 -33.68 20.44
CA ILE A 386 -9.19 -33.79 19.63
C ILE A 386 -9.47 -34.15 18.16
N ARG A 387 -10.46 -35.00 17.91
CA ARG A 387 -10.85 -35.43 16.55
C ARG A 387 -11.38 -34.29 15.68
N LYS A 388 -12.09 -33.31 16.27
CA LYS A 388 -12.61 -32.14 15.53
C LYS A 388 -11.48 -31.19 15.16
N LEU A 389 -10.54 -30.96 16.08
CA LEU A 389 -9.34 -30.16 15.84
C LEU A 389 -8.46 -30.77 14.73
N ASP A 390 -8.25 -32.09 14.77
CA ASP A 390 -7.49 -32.79 13.72
C ASP A 390 -8.18 -32.74 12.36
N ALA A 391 -9.50 -32.88 12.32
CA ALA A 391 -10.27 -32.76 11.09
C ALA A 391 -10.17 -31.33 10.50
N LEU A 392 -10.28 -30.30 11.35
CA LEU A 392 -10.15 -28.91 10.94
C LEU A 392 -8.72 -28.62 10.44
N ARG A 393 -7.70 -29.04 11.18
CA ARG A 393 -6.30 -28.91 10.79
C ARG A 393 -6.05 -29.51 9.39
N ASN A 394 -6.54 -30.73 9.17
CA ASN A 394 -6.38 -31.44 7.89
C ASN A 394 -7.15 -30.75 6.75
N LYS A 395 -8.33 -30.21 7.03
CA LYS A 395 -9.11 -29.41 6.08
C LYS A 395 -8.38 -28.15 5.66
N ILE A 396 -7.83 -27.38 6.63
CA ILE A 396 -7.02 -26.18 6.37
C ILE A 396 -5.77 -26.55 5.55
N ALA A 397 -5.04 -27.60 5.93
CA ALA A 397 -3.87 -28.05 5.20
C ALA A 397 -4.20 -28.42 3.74
N GLY A 398 -5.35 -29.04 3.51
CA GLY A 398 -5.85 -29.37 2.16
C GLY A 398 -6.13 -28.12 1.32
N VAL A 399 -6.84 -27.15 1.87
CA VAL A 399 -7.15 -25.87 1.21
C VAL A 399 -5.87 -25.11 0.88
N LEU A 400 -4.97 -24.96 1.85
CA LEU A 400 -3.67 -24.31 1.66
C LEU A 400 -2.81 -25.04 0.62
N LYS A 401 -2.77 -26.38 0.64
CA LYS A 401 -2.03 -27.15 -0.37
C LYS A 401 -2.58 -26.90 -1.78
N THR A 402 -3.88 -26.81 -1.93
CA THR A 402 -4.52 -26.53 -3.23
C THR A 402 -4.19 -25.11 -3.70
N ALA A 403 -4.27 -24.13 -2.81
CA ALA A 403 -4.01 -22.71 -3.14
C ALA A 403 -2.54 -22.41 -3.44
N LEU A 404 -1.62 -23.06 -2.70
CA LEU A 404 -0.19 -22.75 -2.75
C LEU A 404 0.61 -23.69 -3.67
N GLY A 405 0.05 -24.83 -4.04
CA GLY A 405 0.77 -25.86 -4.82
C GLY A 405 1.88 -26.59 -4.03
N VAL A 406 2.00 -26.36 -2.72
CA VAL A 406 2.97 -26.99 -1.83
C VAL A 406 2.31 -27.44 -0.53
N SER A 407 2.78 -28.55 0.02
CA SER A 407 2.27 -29.04 1.30
C SER A 407 2.77 -28.18 2.46
N VAL A 408 1.84 -27.82 3.36
CA VAL A 408 2.11 -27.01 4.54
C VAL A 408 1.79 -27.76 5.82
N ARG A 409 2.50 -27.46 6.89
CA ARG A 409 2.10 -27.83 8.26
C ARG A 409 1.12 -26.80 8.78
N VAL A 410 0.03 -27.22 9.36
CA VAL A 410 -0.94 -26.32 10.00
C VAL A 410 -0.86 -26.50 11.51
N LYS A 411 -0.70 -25.40 12.23
CA LYS A 411 -0.75 -25.35 13.69
C LYS A 411 -1.93 -24.48 14.09
N LEU A 412 -2.96 -25.10 14.67
CA LEU A 412 -4.07 -24.35 15.26
C LEU A 412 -3.61 -23.77 16.59
N VAL A 413 -3.95 -22.52 16.84
CA VAL A 413 -3.59 -21.80 18.06
C VAL A 413 -4.83 -21.13 18.64
N GLU A 414 -4.81 -20.89 19.96
CA GLU A 414 -5.90 -20.26 20.70
C GLU A 414 -6.15 -18.84 20.19
N PRO A 415 -7.38 -18.31 20.36
CA PRO A 415 -7.70 -16.92 20.06
C PRO A 415 -6.75 -15.97 20.76
N LYS A 416 -6.37 -14.90 20.06
CA LYS A 416 -5.46 -13.84 20.57
C LYS A 416 -4.03 -14.32 20.89
N SER A 417 -3.61 -15.54 20.44
CA SER A 417 -2.24 -16.04 20.63
C SER A 417 -1.25 -15.42 19.63
N ILE A 418 -1.72 -15.04 18.44
CA ILE A 418 -0.89 -14.32 17.46
C ILE A 418 -0.91 -12.85 17.83
N GLN A 419 0.28 -12.27 18.02
CA GLN A 419 0.41 -10.87 18.43
C GLN A 419 -0.28 -9.95 17.42
N ARG A 420 -1.18 -9.10 17.90
CA ARG A 420 -1.81 -8.06 17.10
C ARG A 420 -0.82 -6.94 16.84
N SER A 421 -0.76 -6.47 15.61
CA SER A 421 0.06 -5.33 15.26
C SER A 421 -0.78 -4.05 15.26
N GLU A 422 -0.30 -3.04 15.93
CA GLU A 422 -0.86 -1.68 15.89
C GLU A 422 -0.33 -0.89 14.67
N GLY A 423 0.44 -1.55 13.81
CA GLY A 423 1.01 -1.09 12.55
C GLY A 423 0.90 -2.16 11.48
N LYS A 424 1.96 -2.34 10.66
CA LYS A 424 2.03 -3.42 9.68
C LYS A 424 2.08 -4.77 10.37
N ALA A 425 1.25 -5.71 9.92
CA ALA A 425 1.28 -7.07 10.42
C ALA A 425 2.56 -7.80 9.94
N VAL A 426 3.25 -8.44 10.88
CA VAL A 426 4.31 -9.39 10.55
C VAL A 426 3.63 -10.72 10.22
N ARG A 427 3.65 -11.12 8.96
CA ARG A 427 2.98 -12.35 8.49
C ARG A 427 3.95 -13.51 8.25
N VAL A 428 5.24 -13.25 8.19
CA VAL A 428 6.25 -14.26 7.85
C VAL A 428 7.44 -14.17 8.79
N ILE A 429 7.81 -15.32 9.35
CA ILE A 429 9.06 -15.55 10.06
C ILE A 429 9.85 -16.55 9.22
N ASP A 430 11.00 -16.15 8.70
CA ASP A 430 11.87 -17.01 7.92
C ASP A 430 13.12 -17.32 8.74
N ASN A 431 13.17 -18.54 9.24
CA ASN A 431 14.27 -19.04 10.10
C ASN A 431 15.39 -19.69 9.29
N ARG A 432 15.28 -19.71 7.96
CA ARG A 432 16.35 -20.26 7.12
C ARG A 432 17.52 -19.30 7.12
N ASN A 433 18.69 -19.79 7.49
CA ASN A 433 19.95 -19.08 7.27
C ASN A 433 20.28 -19.17 5.76
N LEU A 434 19.86 -18.17 4.99
CA LEU A 434 20.14 -18.02 3.57
C LEU A 434 21.30 -17.07 3.35
#